data_b6c26bbb02ed8eae15d38c9aa746c50c
#
_entry.id   b6c26bbb02ed8eae15d38c9aa746c50c
#
_cell.length_a   1.000
_cell.length_b   1.000
_cell.length_c   1.000
_cell.angle_alpha   90.00
_cell.angle_beta   90.00
_cell.angle_gamma   90.00
#
_symmetry.space_group_name_H-M   'P 1'
#
loop_
_entity.id
_entity.type
_entity.pdbx_description
1 polymer ?
#
loop_
_entity_poly.entity_id
_entity_poly.type
_entity_poly.pdbx_seq_one_letter_code
_entity_poly.pdbx_strand_id
1 'polypeptide(L)'
;MKILFIAPLPPPITGHSLASKVFLDYISPFSNIEVVNLSKQSFKGGADTYNRFFEIGILLKQIVQKKRNKDLIYLTISESLAGNIKDLFIYLICFRKLPKTYIHLHGGSIRELLFDKYSIIKWLNRYFYKRIGGVIVLGNSHISIFDDLISKAKIHVIPNFAEDYLFTNDINIQNKFINTGKIKIVFLSNLITGKGYNEIVDAFLGLDFDLKQKLTIDFAGAFESEDDKNTFLHKINSINEIKYHGIVSGQRKKQMLEMAHVFILPTSLYEGQPISILEAYASGCAVAVTNSGGICDIFQDNINGFEILNQTPFEIREVMKKILGKKEILLQFAIENYKIAKQKYTMSIYNKSLKEVLTINL
;
A
#
# COMPACT_ATOMS: atom_id res chain seq x y z
N MET A 1 21.49 18.85 6.03
CA MET A 1 21.63 18.38 4.63
C MET A 1 20.60 19.07 3.75
N LYS A 2 20.87 19.32 2.47
CA LYS A 2 19.93 19.93 1.51
C LYS A 2 19.33 18.83 0.64
N ILE A 3 18.01 18.60 0.76
CA ILE A 3 17.31 17.51 0.11
C ILE A 3 16.32 18.05 -0.92
N LEU A 4 16.25 17.43 -2.09
CA LEU A 4 15.12 17.56 -3.02
C LEU A 4 14.23 16.34 -2.86
N PHE A 5 13.03 16.55 -2.35
CA PHE A 5 12.05 15.50 -2.10
C PHE A 5 10.96 15.53 -3.18
N ILE A 6 10.92 14.50 -4.02
CA ILE A 6 10.03 14.39 -5.18
C ILE A 6 9.12 13.18 -4.97
N ALA A 7 7.91 13.39 -4.47
CA ALA A 7 6.99 12.31 -4.14
C ALA A 7 5.53 12.81 -4.11
N PRO A 8 4.53 11.94 -4.27
CA PRO A 8 3.15 12.31 -4.01
C PRO A 8 2.93 12.53 -2.52
N LEU A 9 2.17 13.57 -2.19
CA LEU A 9 1.75 13.90 -0.82
C LEU A 9 0.22 14.01 -0.78
N PRO A 10 -0.41 13.70 0.37
CA PRO A 10 -1.85 13.90 0.53
C PRO A 10 -2.28 15.36 0.34
N PRO A 11 -3.50 15.65 -0.15
CA PRO A 11 -4.48 14.73 -0.69
C PRO A 11 -4.16 14.29 -2.13
N PRO A 12 -4.66 13.12 -2.60
CA PRO A 12 -5.45 12.13 -1.89
C PRO A 12 -4.59 11.23 -0.98
N ILE A 13 -5.23 10.61 0.03
CA ILE A 13 -4.57 9.64 0.90
C ILE A 13 -4.55 8.29 0.17
N THR A 14 -3.34 7.86 -0.18
CA THR A 14 -3.03 6.52 -0.69
C THR A 14 -1.89 5.95 0.15
N GLY A 15 -1.65 4.64 0.11
CA GLY A 15 -0.49 4.06 0.80
C GLY A 15 0.83 4.76 0.43
N HIS A 16 1.01 5.05 -0.86
CA HIS A 16 2.19 5.76 -1.38
C HIS A 16 2.29 7.21 -0.85
N SER A 17 1.22 8.00 -0.91
CA SER A 17 1.25 9.38 -0.42
C SER A 17 1.39 9.46 1.10
N LEU A 18 0.81 8.50 1.84
CA LEU A 18 0.96 8.37 3.29
C LEU A 18 2.42 8.07 3.66
N ALA A 19 3.04 7.07 3.02
CA ALA A 19 4.43 6.71 3.26
C ALA A 19 5.38 7.88 2.99
N SER A 20 5.16 8.59 1.88
CA SER A 20 5.92 9.80 1.54
C SER A 20 5.77 10.90 2.58
N LYS A 21 4.55 11.14 3.07
CA LYS A 21 4.26 12.17 4.08
C LYS A 21 4.92 11.86 5.42
N VAL A 22 4.80 10.61 5.90
CA VAL A 22 5.38 10.16 7.15
C VAL A 22 6.90 10.36 7.15
N PHE A 23 7.56 9.98 6.07
CA PHE A 23 9.00 10.17 5.97
C PHE A 23 9.39 11.65 5.84
N LEU A 24 8.66 12.44 5.05
CA LEU A 24 8.90 13.88 4.94
C LEU A 24 8.79 14.57 6.30
N ASP A 25 7.74 14.27 7.07
CA ASP A 25 7.54 14.86 8.40
C ASP A 25 8.67 14.50 9.35
N TYR A 26 9.15 13.26 9.29
CA TYR A 26 10.25 12.80 10.12
C TYR A 26 11.57 13.52 9.85
N ILE A 27 11.91 13.79 8.58
CA ILE A 27 13.19 14.42 8.24
C ILE A 27 13.15 15.96 8.20
N SER A 28 11.96 16.57 8.14
CA SER A 28 11.79 18.02 8.01
C SER A 28 12.42 18.84 9.14
N PRO A 29 12.40 18.43 10.42
CA PRO A 29 13.04 19.19 11.49
C PRO A 29 14.58 19.24 11.40
N PHE A 30 15.20 18.31 10.67
CA PHE A 30 16.65 18.11 10.67
C PHE A 30 17.33 18.44 9.34
N SER A 31 16.55 18.75 8.31
CA SER A 31 17.08 18.94 6.95
C SER A 31 16.43 20.13 6.25
N ASN A 32 17.19 20.79 5.39
CA ASN A 32 16.63 21.80 4.48
C ASN A 32 16.05 21.10 3.27
N ILE A 33 14.70 20.98 3.22
CA ILE A 33 13.99 20.19 2.22
C ILE A 33 13.23 21.10 1.27
N GLU A 34 13.45 20.93 -0.01
CA GLU A 34 12.58 21.45 -1.05
C GLU A 34 11.74 20.33 -1.61
N VAL A 35 10.43 20.54 -1.62
CA VAL A 35 9.44 19.55 -2.02
C VAL A 35 8.93 19.83 -3.43
N VAL A 36 8.82 18.77 -4.24
CA VAL A 36 8.06 18.74 -5.48
C VAL A 36 6.99 17.66 -5.35
N ASN A 37 5.75 18.10 -5.19
CA ASN A 37 4.62 17.19 -4.99
C ASN A 37 4.18 16.58 -6.33
N LEU A 38 4.18 15.24 -6.42
CA LEU A 38 3.74 14.48 -7.59
C LEU A 38 2.26 14.12 -7.58
N SER A 39 1.51 14.48 -6.53
CA SER A 39 0.07 14.21 -6.44
C SER A 39 -0.68 14.91 -7.55
N LYS A 40 -1.58 14.17 -8.19
CA LYS A 40 -2.48 14.72 -9.21
C LYS A 40 -3.52 15.60 -8.52
N GLN A 41 -3.70 16.83 -8.98
CA GLN A 41 -4.74 17.71 -8.45
C GLN A 41 -6.15 17.33 -8.93
N SER A 42 -6.26 16.57 -10.03
CA SER A 42 -7.53 16.13 -10.61
C SER A 42 -7.70 14.62 -10.50
N PHE A 43 -8.44 14.16 -9.48
CA PHE A 43 -9.06 12.82 -9.46
C PHE A 43 -10.41 12.78 -10.18
N LYS A 44 -10.84 13.87 -10.78
CA LYS A 44 -12.04 13.87 -11.63
C LYS A 44 -11.69 13.15 -12.92
N GLY A 45 -12.29 11.98 -13.11
CA GLY A 45 -12.21 11.24 -14.37
C GLY A 45 -12.58 12.15 -15.54
N GLY A 46 -11.78 12.13 -16.61
CA GLY A 46 -12.01 12.94 -17.80
C GLY A 46 -11.20 14.24 -17.88
N ALA A 47 -10.20 14.45 -17.03
CA ALA A 47 -9.29 15.58 -17.22
C ALA A 47 -8.52 15.43 -18.54
N ASP A 48 -8.72 16.40 -19.42
CA ASP A 48 -8.13 16.49 -20.75
C ASP A 48 -6.63 16.15 -20.74
N THR A 49 -6.20 15.37 -21.72
CA THR A 49 -4.80 14.96 -21.93
C THR A 49 -3.87 16.19 -21.98
N TYR A 50 -4.34 17.33 -22.50
CA TYR A 50 -3.61 18.60 -22.54
C TYR A 50 -3.24 19.13 -21.15
N ASN A 51 -4.13 19.10 -20.18
CA ASN A 51 -3.85 19.58 -18.83
C ASN A 51 -2.74 18.75 -18.16
N ARG A 52 -2.65 17.45 -18.46
CA ARG A 52 -1.59 16.58 -17.91
C ARG A 52 -0.20 16.93 -18.44
N PHE A 53 -0.05 17.24 -19.72
CA PHE A 53 1.24 17.66 -20.28
C PHE A 53 1.70 18.98 -19.68
N PHE A 54 0.78 19.90 -19.47
CA PHE A 54 1.08 21.19 -18.86
C PHE A 54 1.51 21.03 -17.38
N GLU A 55 0.79 20.21 -16.59
CA GLU A 55 1.16 19.90 -15.19
C GLU A 55 2.56 19.26 -15.12
N ILE A 56 2.87 18.31 -15.99
CA ILE A 56 4.22 17.71 -16.08
C ILE A 56 5.26 18.78 -16.43
N GLY A 57 4.98 19.69 -17.36
CA GLY A 57 5.88 20.78 -17.72
C GLY A 57 6.19 21.70 -16.52
N ILE A 58 5.18 22.08 -15.74
CA ILE A 58 5.35 22.87 -14.52
C ILE A 58 6.22 22.13 -13.51
N LEU A 59 5.95 20.84 -13.30
CA LEU A 59 6.69 19.97 -12.38
C LEU A 59 8.18 19.88 -12.78
N LEU A 60 8.47 19.63 -14.05
CA LEU A 60 9.84 19.57 -14.55
C LEU A 60 10.55 20.93 -14.39
N LYS A 61 9.87 22.04 -14.65
CA LYS A 61 10.38 23.39 -14.39
C LYS A 61 10.74 23.60 -12.93
N GLN A 62 9.89 23.18 -11.99
CA GLN A 62 10.18 23.23 -10.55
C GLN A 62 11.43 22.42 -10.20
N ILE A 63 11.59 21.22 -10.76
CA ILE A 63 12.77 20.38 -10.53
C ILE A 63 14.04 21.07 -11.05
N VAL A 64 14.00 21.67 -12.23
CA VAL A 64 15.14 22.43 -12.79
C VAL A 64 15.57 23.55 -11.85
N GLN A 65 14.60 24.28 -11.28
CA GLN A 65 14.87 25.39 -10.35
C GLN A 65 15.43 24.89 -9.01
N LYS A 66 14.86 23.80 -8.47
CA LYS A 66 15.15 23.31 -7.12
C LYS A 66 16.34 22.35 -7.01
N LYS A 67 16.79 21.71 -8.11
CA LYS A 67 17.87 20.70 -8.07
C LYS A 67 19.25 21.28 -7.72
N ARG A 68 19.44 22.60 -7.84
CA ARG A 68 20.75 23.23 -7.63
C ARG A 68 21.17 23.12 -6.16
N ASN A 69 22.44 22.81 -5.92
CA ASN A 69 23.05 22.70 -4.58
C ASN A 69 22.33 21.71 -3.64
N LYS A 70 21.81 20.58 -4.17
CA LYS A 70 21.25 19.49 -3.36
C LYS A 70 22.29 18.42 -3.09
N ASP A 71 22.29 17.95 -1.85
CA ASP A 71 23.15 16.87 -1.37
C ASP A 71 22.53 15.51 -1.66
N LEU A 72 21.20 15.44 -1.67
CA LEU A 72 20.40 14.25 -1.88
C LEU A 72 19.15 14.56 -2.71
N ILE A 73 18.76 13.64 -3.58
CA ILE A 73 17.47 13.63 -4.27
C ILE A 73 16.75 12.33 -3.88
N TYR A 74 15.59 12.45 -3.25
CA TYR A 74 14.67 11.34 -3.03
C TYR A 74 13.53 11.43 -4.04
N LEU A 75 13.30 10.37 -4.80
CA LEU A 75 12.30 10.31 -5.87
C LEU A 75 11.48 9.04 -5.75
N THR A 76 10.17 9.15 -5.67
CA THR A 76 9.29 7.99 -5.84
C THR A 76 8.94 7.82 -7.32
N ILE A 77 9.04 6.59 -7.81
CA ILE A 77 8.88 6.29 -9.24
C ILE A 77 7.49 5.74 -9.57
N SER A 78 7.11 5.90 -10.83
CA SER A 78 5.80 5.52 -11.37
C SER A 78 5.85 4.19 -12.12
N GLU A 79 4.77 3.42 -12.08
CA GLU A 79 4.63 2.14 -12.78
C GLU A 79 3.94 2.25 -14.15
N SER A 80 3.23 3.35 -14.41
CA SER A 80 2.58 3.59 -15.71
C SER A 80 3.57 4.12 -16.76
N LEU A 81 3.33 3.83 -18.03
CA LEU A 81 4.19 4.29 -19.13
C LEU A 81 4.37 5.82 -19.15
N ALA A 82 3.29 6.58 -19.06
CA ALA A 82 3.35 8.04 -19.03
C ALA A 82 4.09 8.56 -17.78
N GLY A 83 3.88 7.92 -16.64
CA GLY A 83 4.60 8.23 -15.40
C GLY A 83 6.09 7.93 -15.51
N ASN A 84 6.48 6.81 -16.11
CA ASN A 84 7.88 6.44 -16.30
C ASN A 84 8.58 7.38 -17.31
N ILE A 85 7.90 7.80 -18.38
CA ILE A 85 8.44 8.81 -19.30
C ILE A 85 8.76 10.12 -18.54
N LYS A 86 7.85 10.58 -17.67
CA LYS A 86 8.12 11.71 -16.78
C LYS A 86 9.36 11.45 -15.91
N ASP A 87 9.50 10.25 -15.34
CA ASP A 87 10.64 9.87 -14.50
C ASP A 87 11.96 9.89 -15.30
N LEU A 88 11.94 9.44 -16.56
CA LEU A 88 13.10 9.54 -17.47
C LEU A 88 13.53 11.00 -17.71
N PHE A 89 12.58 11.92 -17.87
CA PHE A 89 12.90 13.37 -17.95
C PHE A 89 13.48 13.89 -16.63
N ILE A 90 12.99 13.43 -15.49
CA ILE A 90 13.57 13.80 -14.18
C ILE A 90 15.02 13.30 -14.08
N TYR A 91 15.31 12.07 -14.50
CA TYR A 91 16.70 11.56 -14.52
C TYR A 91 17.59 12.37 -15.43
N LEU A 92 17.11 12.76 -16.62
CA LEU A 92 17.87 13.60 -17.55
C LEU A 92 18.17 14.98 -16.94
N ILE A 93 17.17 15.63 -16.37
CA ILE A 93 17.31 16.92 -15.67
C ILE A 93 18.32 16.80 -14.52
N CYS A 94 18.27 15.70 -13.74
CA CYS A 94 19.12 15.47 -12.59
C CYS A 94 20.41 14.70 -12.92
N PHE A 95 20.81 14.57 -14.20
CA PHE A 95 21.85 13.67 -14.67
C PHE A 95 23.15 13.73 -13.84
N ARG A 96 23.67 14.93 -13.58
CA ARG A 96 24.89 15.14 -12.78
C ARG A 96 24.70 14.82 -11.29
N LYS A 97 23.46 14.65 -10.83
CA LYS A 97 23.09 14.35 -9.43
C LYS A 97 22.63 12.90 -9.25
N LEU A 98 22.60 12.09 -10.33
CA LEU A 98 22.16 10.68 -10.24
C LEU A 98 22.89 9.88 -9.15
N PRO A 99 24.22 10.01 -8.94
CA PRO A 99 24.89 9.29 -7.85
C PRO A 99 24.38 9.63 -6.43
N LYS A 100 23.68 10.77 -6.30
CA LYS A 100 23.03 11.23 -5.06
C LYS A 100 21.50 11.10 -5.12
N THR A 101 20.99 10.40 -6.12
CA THR A 101 19.55 10.18 -6.30
C THR A 101 19.19 8.76 -5.86
N TYR A 102 18.24 8.66 -4.94
CA TYR A 102 17.62 7.39 -4.54
C TYR A 102 16.19 7.35 -5.04
N ILE A 103 15.84 6.25 -5.69
CA ILE A 103 14.47 6.02 -6.16
C ILE A 103 13.76 5.04 -5.23
N HIS A 104 12.48 5.26 -4.98
CA HIS A 104 11.65 4.42 -4.13
C HIS A 104 10.44 3.92 -4.93
N LEU A 105 10.29 2.61 -5.04
CA LEU A 105 9.16 1.94 -5.67
C LEU A 105 8.15 1.53 -4.61
N HIS A 106 6.93 2.02 -4.71
CA HIS A 106 5.82 1.68 -3.80
C HIS A 106 4.84 0.66 -4.37
N GLY A 107 4.93 0.35 -5.65
CA GLY A 107 4.16 -0.70 -6.31
C GLY A 107 5.01 -1.94 -6.59
N GLY A 108 4.46 -2.89 -7.34
CA GLY A 108 5.14 -4.15 -7.68
C GLY A 108 5.15 -4.48 -9.17
N SER A 109 4.33 -3.80 -9.97
CA SER A 109 4.03 -4.23 -11.35
C SER A 109 4.92 -3.59 -12.43
N ILE A 110 5.88 -2.74 -12.09
CA ILE A 110 6.65 -1.95 -13.07
C ILE A 110 7.39 -2.84 -14.10
N ARG A 111 7.91 -4.01 -13.71
CA ARG A 111 8.57 -4.92 -14.63
C ARG A 111 7.60 -5.45 -15.67
N GLU A 112 6.48 -6.00 -15.23
CA GLU A 112 5.45 -6.55 -16.10
C GLU A 112 4.80 -5.48 -16.98
N LEU A 113 4.48 -4.33 -16.41
CA LEU A 113 3.79 -3.24 -17.12
C LEU A 113 4.69 -2.51 -18.11
N LEU A 114 6.01 -2.39 -17.85
CA LEU A 114 6.92 -1.56 -18.64
C LEU A 114 8.13 -2.31 -19.19
N PHE A 115 8.91 -2.97 -18.31
CA PHE A 115 10.24 -3.43 -18.74
C PHE A 115 10.18 -4.65 -19.65
N ASP A 116 9.22 -5.54 -19.43
CA ASP A 116 9.03 -6.74 -20.25
C ASP A 116 8.23 -6.42 -21.54
N LYS A 117 7.43 -5.32 -21.54
CA LYS A 117 6.66 -4.89 -22.72
C LYS A 117 7.43 -3.97 -23.67
N TYR A 118 8.31 -3.11 -23.12
CA TYR A 118 8.94 -2.05 -23.88
C TYR A 118 10.47 -2.07 -23.73
N SER A 119 11.17 -2.73 -24.63
CA SER A 119 12.64 -2.90 -24.59
C SER A 119 13.40 -1.56 -24.58
N ILE A 120 12.91 -0.54 -25.30
CA ILE A 120 13.50 0.81 -25.32
C ILE A 120 13.37 1.46 -23.95
N ILE A 121 12.20 1.37 -23.32
CA ILE A 121 11.95 1.90 -21.96
C ILE A 121 12.84 1.20 -20.95
N LYS A 122 12.95 -0.14 -21.02
CA LYS A 122 13.86 -0.94 -20.21
C LYS A 122 15.32 -0.48 -20.37
N TRP A 123 15.77 -0.30 -21.62
CA TRP A 123 17.14 0.15 -21.92
C TRP A 123 17.42 1.56 -21.36
N LEU A 124 16.49 2.51 -21.53
CA LEU A 124 16.61 3.86 -20.98
C LEU A 124 16.68 3.83 -19.45
N ASN A 125 15.76 3.11 -18.80
CA ASN A 125 15.80 3.00 -17.34
C ASN A 125 17.10 2.35 -16.85
N ARG A 126 17.57 1.27 -17.49
CA ARG A 126 18.86 0.62 -17.19
C ARG A 126 20.03 1.61 -17.31
N TYR A 127 20.03 2.46 -18.33
CA TYR A 127 21.07 3.47 -18.51
C TYR A 127 21.16 4.42 -17.32
N PHE A 128 20.02 4.90 -16.80
CA PHE A 128 19.97 5.80 -15.65
C PHE A 128 20.19 5.06 -14.32
N TYR A 129 19.57 3.89 -14.12
CA TYR A 129 19.65 3.13 -12.87
C TYR A 129 21.07 2.69 -12.52
N LYS A 130 21.91 2.39 -13.50
CA LYS A 130 23.33 2.11 -13.24
C LYS A 130 24.07 3.28 -12.57
N ARG A 131 23.54 4.49 -12.68
CA ARG A 131 24.18 5.74 -12.22
C ARG A 131 23.59 6.27 -10.92
N ILE A 132 22.39 5.83 -10.52
CA ILE A 132 21.76 6.31 -9.27
C ILE A 132 22.47 5.80 -8.03
N GLY A 133 22.25 6.48 -6.91
CA GLY A 133 22.78 6.10 -5.59
C GLY A 133 22.22 4.75 -5.14
N GLY A 134 20.91 4.55 -5.22
CA GLY A 134 20.25 3.31 -4.86
C GLY A 134 18.78 3.26 -5.23
N VAL A 135 18.21 2.06 -5.10
CA VAL A 135 16.78 1.76 -5.25
C VAL A 135 16.26 1.26 -3.92
N ILE A 136 15.11 1.75 -3.50
CA ILE A 136 14.40 1.29 -2.31
C ILE A 136 13.15 0.54 -2.78
N VAL A 137 12.96 -0.66 -2.24
CA VAL A 137 11.82 -1.55 -2.51
C VAL A 137 11.18 -1.99 -1.20
N LEU A 138 9.92 -2.42 -1.24
CA LEU A 138 9.14 -2.71 -0.05
C LEU A 138 9.36 -4.12 0.52
N GLY A 139 9.87 -5.05 -0.27
CA GLY A 139 10.06 -6.43 0.14
C GLY A 139 11.07 -7.17 -0.73
N ASN A 140 11.48 -8.35 -0.29
CA ASN A 140 12.44 -9.19 -1.01
C ASN A 140 11.90 -9.66 -2.37
N SER A 141 10.59 -9.89 -2.48
CA SER A 141 9.91 -10.21 -3.73
C SER A 141 10.12 -9.17 -4.83
N HIS A 142 10.34 -7.91 -4.45
CA HIS A 142 10.54 -6.80 -5.38
C HIS A 142 11.99 -6.65 -5.88
N ILE A 143 12.95 -7.37 -5.31
CA ILE A 143 14.36 -7.30 -5.76
C ILE A 143 14.47 -7.72 -7.22
N SER A 144 13.76 -8.78 -7.61
CA SER A 144 13.75 -9.32 -8.97
C SER A 144 13.20 -8.33 -10.02
N ILE A 145 12.42 -7.33 -9.61
CA ILE A 145 11.93 -6.27 -10.50
C ILE A 145 13.10 -5.54 -11.18
N PHE A 146 14.21 -5.40 -10.47
CA PHE A 146 15.39 -4.67 -10.91
C PHE A 146 16.54 -5.57 -11.40
N ASP A 147 16.31 -6.89 -11.52
CA ASP A 147 17.29 -7.79 -12.13
C ASP A 147 17.70 -7.27 -13.52
N ASP A 148 19.01 -7.36 -13.84
CA ASP A 148 19.63 -6.85 -15.06
C ASP A 148 19.59 -5.29 -15.26
N LEU A 149 18.93 -4.54 -14.39
CA LEU A 149 18.83 -3.08 -14.48
C LEU A 149 19.87 -2.36 -13.60
N ILE A 150 20.11 -2.87 -12.39
CA ILE A 150 21.02 -2.29 -11.41
C ILE A 150 21.71 -3.39 -10.58
N SER A 151 22.86 -3.09 -9.99
CA SER A 151 23.53 -4.02 -9.06
C SER A 151 22.67 -4.26 -7.80
N LYS A 152 22.55 -5.53 -7.38
CA LYS A 152 21.82 -5.90 -6.15
C LYS A 152 22.34 -5.16 -4.90
N ALA A 153 23.64 -4.84 -4.84
CA ALA A 153 24.22 -4.07 -3.75
C ALA A 153 23.66 -2.65 -3.59
N LYS A 154 22.96 -2.14 -4.58
CA LYS A 154 22.28 -0.83 -4.55
C LYS A 154 20.78 -0.94 -4.32
N ILE A 155 20.25 -2.14 -4.09
CA ILE A 155 18.82 -2.35 -3.80
C ILE A 155 18.66 -2.50 -2.29
N HIS A 156 17.84 -1.67 -1.70
CA HIS A 156 17.57 -1.62 -0.27
C HIS A 156 16.12 -2.02 -0.01
N VAL A 157 15.91 -3.01 0.84
CA VAL A 157 14.57 -3.46 1.23
C VAL A 157 14.14 -2.71 2.48
N ILE A 158 13.08 -1.93 2.37
CA ILE A 158 12.49 -1.17 3.48
C ILE A 158 10.99 -1.38 3.44
N PRO A 159 10.44 -2.24 4.31
CA PRO A 159 9.01 -2.50 4.38
C PRO A 159 8.21 -1.26 4.76
N ASN A 160 6.96 -1.22 4.33
CA ASN A 160 5.97 -0.26 4.83
C ASN A 160 5.72 -0.44 6.34
N PHE A 161 4.86 0.37 6.90
CA PHE A 161 4.57 0.47 8.33
C PHE A 161 3.07 0.52 8.58
N ALA A 162 2.68 0.35 9.85
CA ALA A 162 1.40 0.78 10.38
C ALA A 162 1.57 2.11 11.12
N GLU A 163 0.57 3.00 11.05
CA GLU A 163 0.58 4.26 11.80
C GLU A 163 0.51 3.99 13.30
N ASP A 164 1.34 4.67 14.10
CA ASP A 164 1.55 4.38 15.53
C ASP A 164 0.25 4.41 16.36
N TYR A 165 -0.72 5.26 16.01
CA TYR A 165 -2.00 5.34 16.72
C TYR A 165 -2.90 4.11 16.53
N LEU A 166 -2.60 3.23 15.57
CA LEU A 166 -3.35 1.99 15.31
C LEU A 166 -2.89 0.82 16.17
N PHE A 167 -1.72 0.93 16.81
CA PHE A 167 -1.26 -0.13 17.69
C PHE A 167 -2.16 -0.25 18.92
N THR A 168 -2.66 -1.44 19.13
CA THR A 168 -3.48 -1.83 20.29
C THR A 168 -2.60 -2.44 21.39
N ASN A 169 -3.16 -3.27 22.27
CA ASN A 169 -2.43 -4.03 23.27
C ASN A 169 -3.00 -5.45 23.42
N ASP A 170 -2.25 -6.32 24.08
CA ASP A 170 -2.59 -7.74 24.24
C ASP A 170 -3.95 -7.95 24.94
N ILE A 171 -4.28 -7.11 25.92
CA ILE A 171 -5.55 -7.18 26.69
C ILE A 171 -6.72 -6.89 25.73
N ASN A 172 -6.63 -5.85 24.92
CA ASN A 172 -7.67 -5.50 23.97
C ASN A 172 -7.84 -6.58 22.89
N ILE A 173 -6.73 -7.19 22.44
CA ILE A 173 -6.79 -8.31 21.49
C ILE A 173 -7.54 -9.49 22.13
N GLN A 174 -7.17 -9.90 23.33
CA GLN A 174 -7.84 -11.01 24.02
C GLN A 174 -9.33 -10.72 24.21
N ASN A 175 -9.69 -9.53 24.73
CA ASN A 175 -11.07 -9.14 24.96
C ASN A 175 -11.91 -9.16 23.69
N LYS A 176 -11.33 -8.77 22.54
CA LYS A 176 -11.99 -8.80 21.22
C LYS A 176 -12.46 -10.22 20.85
N PHE A 177 -11.70 -11.26 21.19
CA PHE A 177 -11.99 -12.64 20.80
C PHE A 177 -12.76 -13.44 21.87
N ILE A 178 -12.76 -13.05 23.14
CA ILE A 178 -13.44 -13.79 24.23
C ILE A 178 -14.98 -13.72 24.10
N ASN A 179 -15.53 -12.54 23.80
CA ASN A 179 -16.98 -12.28 23.79
C ASN A 179 -17.57 -12.18 22.40
N THR A 180 -17.23 -13.11 21.51
CA THR A 180 -17.56 -13.00 20.10
C THR A 180 -18.91 -13.61 19.76
N GLY A 181 -19.97 -12.83 19.69
CA GLY A 181 -21.27 -13.27 19.15
C GLY A 181 -21.17 -13.51 17.64
N LYS A 182 -20.76 -12.49 16.88
CA LYS A 182 -20.53 -12.57 15.42
C LYS A 182 -19.07 -12.26 15.12
N ILE A 183 -18.48 -12.96 14.14
CA ILE A 183 -17.16 -12.61 13.60
C ILE A 183 -17.32 -11.35 12.73
N LYS A 184 -16.51 -10.33 13.01
CA LYS A 184 -16.46 -9.09 12.24
C LYS A 184 -15.29 -9.15 11.26
N ILE A 185 -15.61 -9.05 9.99
CA ILE A 185 -14.64 -8.97 8.88
C ILE A 185 -14.57 -7.52 8.43
N VAL A 186 -13.39 -7.00 8.14
CA VAL A 186 -13.17 -5.67 7.57
C VAL A 186 -12.42 -5.75 6.25
N PHE A 187 -12.91 -5.05 5.24
CA PHE A 187 -12.20 -4.71 4.02
C PHE A 187 -11.85 -3.22 4.07
N LEU A 188 -10.57 -2.90 4.06
CA LEU A 188 -10.07 -1.52 4.12
C LEU A 188 -9.07 -1.30 2.97
N SER A 189 -9.57 -0.83 1.85
CA SER A 189 -8.79 -0.50 0.64
C SER A 189 -9.65 0.36 -0.28
N ASN A 190 -9.06 0.99 -1.29
CA ASN A 190 -9.86 1.55 -2.37
C ASN A 190 -10.67 0.43 -3.06
N LEU A 191 -11.96 0.71 -3.29
CA LEU A 191 -12.88 -0.22 -3.95
C LEU A 191 -12.75 -0.03 -5.46
N ILE A 192 -11.68 -0.62 -6.01
CA ILE A 192 -11.37 -0.64 -7.44
C ILE A 192 -11.41 -2.07 -7.97
N THR A 193 -11.63 -2.21 -9.26
CA THR A 193 -11.61 -3.50 -9.93
C THR A 193 -10.31 -4.25 -9.64
N GLY A 194 -10.41 -5.54 -9.31
CA GLY A 194 -9.28 -6.40 -8.95
C GLY A 194 -8.93 -6.41 -7.45
N LYS A 195 -9.56 -5.58 -6.59
CA LYS A 195 -9.37 -5.66 -5.13
C LYS A 195 -10.28 -6.67 -4.42
N GLY A 196 -11.28 -7.20 -5.11
CA GLY A 196 -12.11 -8.31 -4.61
C GLY A 196 -13.29 -7.92 -3.73
N TYR A 197 -13.65 -6.65 -3.68
CA TYR A 197 -14.75 -6.18 -2.83
C TYR A 197 -16.13 -6.73 -3.26
N ASN A 198 -16.36 -6.87 -4.57
CA ASN A 198 -17.59 -7.46 -5.09
C ASN A 198 -17.65 -8.97 -4.84
N GLU A 199 -16.53 -9.65 -5.01
CA GLU A 199 -16.37 -11.08 -4.79
C GLU A 199 -16.57 -11.47 -3.32
N ILE A 200 -16.21 -10.58 -2.37
CA ILE A 200 -16.53 -10.76 -0.95
C ILE A 200 -18.04 -10.76 -0.73
N VAL A 201 -18.78 -9.84 -1.34
CA VAL A 201 -20.25 -9.79 -1.23
C VAL A 201 -20.87 -11.05 -1.82
N ASP A 202 -20.43 -11.48 -3.02
CA ASP A 202 -20.93 -12.67 -3.69
C ASP A 202 -20.61 -13.94 -2.88
N ALA A 203 -19.43 -14.02 -2.29
CA ALA A 203 -19.06 -15.11 -1.38
C ALA A 203 -20.01 -15.17 -0.17
N PHE A 204 -20.27 -14.02 0.46
CA PHE A 204 -21.21 -13.93 1.59
C PHE A 204 -22.64 -14.35 1.18
N LEU A 205 -23.12 -13.89 0.03
CA LEU A 205 -24.43 -14.27 -0.48
C LEU A 205 -24.55 -15.77 -0.75
N GLY A 206 -23.46 -16.43 -1.11
CA GLY A 206 -23.40 -17.87 -1.32
C GLY A 206 -23.27 -18.72 -0.05
N LEU A 207 -23.17 -18.12 1.14
CA LEU A 207 -23.18 -18.87 2.42
C LEU A 207 -24.59 -19.33 2.78
N ASP A 208 -24.66 -20.43 3.54
CA ASP A 208 -25.90 -20.87 4.18
C ASP A 208 -26.42 -19.83 5.18
N PHE A 209 -27.74 -19.77 5.38
CA PHE A 209 -28.39 -18.78 6.24
C PHE A 209 -27.79 -18.73 7.64
N ASP A 210 -27.60 -19.87 8.28
CA ASP A 210 -27.03 -19.96 9.64
C ASP A 210 -25.60 -19.44 9.75
N LEU A 211 -24.80 -19.56 8.66
CA LEU A 211 -23.45 -19.03 8.63
C LEU A 211 -23.44 -17.52 8.41
N LYS A 212 -24.36 -16.98 7.59
CA LYS A 212 -24.54 -15.53 7.41
C LYS A 212 -24.80 -14.82 8.72
N GLN A 213 -25.64 -15.39 9.57
CA GLN A 213 -25.99 -14.83 10.89
C GLN A 213 -24.81 -14.73 11.84
N LYS A 214 -23.71 -15.45 11.58
CA LYS A 214 -22.49 -15.48 12.41
C LYS A 214 -21.40 -14.49 11.94
N LEU A 215 -21.63 -13.77 10.82
CA LEU A 215 -20.68 -12.83 10.25
C LEU A 215 -21.27 -11.41 10.18
N THR A 216 -20.37 -10.41 10.22
CA THR A 216 -20.62 -9.07 9.72
C THR A 216 -19.42 -8.61 8.88
N ILE A 217 -19.66 -7.82 7.85
CA ILE A 217 -18.60 -7.34 6.94
C ILE A 217 -18.70 -5.83 6.82
N ASP A 218 -17.64 -5.15 7.19
CA ASP A 218 -17.50 -3.71 7.07
C ASP A 218 -16.55 -3.37 5.91
N PHE A 219 -17.01 -2.54 4.97
CA PHE A 219 -16.22 -2.03 3.85
C PHE A 219 -15.87 -0.56 4.07
N ALA A 220 -14.60 -0.20 3.86
CA ALA A 220 -14.17 1.19 3.88
C ALA A 220 -13.12 1.48 2.79
N GLY A 221 -13.25 2.65 2.16
CA GLY A 221 -12.36 3.13 1.10
C GLY A 221 -13.10 3.99 0.07
N ALA A 222 -12.36 4.50 -0.90
CA ALA A 222 -12.91 5.26 -2.02
C ALA A 222 -13.24 4.33 -3.19
N PHE A 223 -14.34 4.57 -3.87
CA PHE A 223 -14.63 3.98 -5.18
C PHE A 223 -13.89 4.71 -6.29
N GLU A 224 -13.65 4.02 -7.39
CA GLU A 224 -13.05 4.60 -8.59
C GLU A 224 -14.02 5.55 -9.30
N SER A 225 -15.34 5.22 -9.28
CA SER A 225 -16.40 6.03 -9.85
C SER A 225 -17.64 6.06 -8.95
N GLU A 226 -18.50 7.06 -9.14
CA GLU A 226 -19.81 7.11 -8.47
C GLU A 226 -20.77 6.02 -8.98
N ASP A 227 -20.62 5.57 -10.23
CA ASP A 227 -21.43 4.49 -10.78
C ASP A 227 -21.12 3.14 -10.11
N ASP A 228 -19.81 2.84 -9.90
CA ASP A 228 -19.39 1.65 -9.15
C ASP A 228 -19.91 1.68 -7.73
N LYS A 229 -19.85 2.85 -7.08
CA LYS A 229 -20.37 3.05 -5.74
C LYS A 229 -21.86 2.81 -5.66
N ASN A 230 -22.64 3.40 -6.58
CA ASN A 230 -24.09 3.24 -6.61
C ASN A 230 -24.48 1.77 -6.86
N THR A 231 -23.79 1.09 -7.78
CA THR A 231 -23.98 -0.34 -8.06
C THR A 231 -23.70 -1.19 -6.80
N PHE A 232 -22.60 -0.93 -6.12
CA PHE A 232 -22.24 -1.63 -4.89
C PHE A 232 -23.25 -1.38 -3.76
N LEU A 233 -23.63 -0.13 -3.53
CA LEU A 233 -24.62 0.22 -2.51
C LEU A 233 -25.99 -0.43 -2.78
N HIS A 234 -26.42 -0.46 -4.04
CA HIS A 234 -27.64 -1.18 -4.43
C HIS A 234 -27.52 -2.68 -4.12
N LYS A 235 -26.38 -3.28 -4.43
CA LYS A 235 -26.12 -4.72 -4.19
C LYS A 235 -26.21 -5.09 -2.70
N ILE A 236 -25.77 -4.23 -1.79
CA ILE A 236 -25.75 -4.50 -0.34
C ILE A 236 -26.97 -3.96 0.42
N ASN A 237 -27.85 -3.20 -0.22
CA ASN A 237 -28.93 -2.43 0.44
C ASN A 237 -29.86 -3.29 1.32
N SER A 238 -30.11 -4.55 0.93
CA SER A 238 -30.97 -5.49 1.67
C SER A 238 -30.22 -6.43 2.61
N ILE A 239 -28.90 -6.24 2.79
CA ILE A 239 -28.05 -7.15 3.57
C ILE A 239 -27.62 -6.44 4.87
N ASN A 240 -28.30 -6.76 5.98
CA ASN A 240 -28.05 -6.11 7.27
C ASN A 240 -26.64 -6.38 7.83
N GLU A 241 -26.01 -7.48 7.45
CA GLU A 241 -24.69 -7.91 7.90
C GLU A 241 -23.54 -7.19 7.17
N ILE A 242 -23.81 -6.46 6.07
CA ILE A 242 -22.81 -5.77 5.28
C ILE A 242 -23.01 -4.26 5.37
N LYS A 243 -21.92 -3.52 5.67
CA LYS A 243 -21.96 -2.05 5.76
C LYS A 243 -20.81 -1.42 5.00
N TYR A 244 -21.10 -0.30 4.33
CA TYR A 244 -20.10 0.57 3.74
C TYR A 244 -19.97 1.88 4.53
N HIS A 245 -18.75 2.23 4.89
CA HIS A 245 -18.44 3.37 5.77
C HIS A 245 -17.84 4.58 5.07
N GLY A 246 -17.66 4.51 3.75
CA GLY A 246 -16.93 5.55 3.02
C GLY A 246 -15.43 5.53 3.31
N ILE A 247 -14.78 6.66 3.09
CA ILE A 247 -13.37 6.84 3.43
C ILE A 247 -13.24 7.03 4.94
N VAL A 248 -12.41 6.22 5.59
CA VAL A 248 -12.17 6.29 7.04
C VAL A 248 -10.73 6.65 7.33
N SER A 249 -10.50 7.46 8.36
CA SER A 249 -9.18 7.87 8.84
C SER A 249 -9.21 8.14 10.35
N GLY A 250 -8.04 8.30 10.96
CA GLY A 250 -7.91 8.67 12.37
C GLY A 250 -8.68 7.72 13.29
N GLN A 251 -9.39 8.30 14.26
CA GLN A 251 -10.10 7.53 15.29
C GLN A 251 -11.15 6.56 14.72
N ARG A 252 -11.82 6.93 13.61
CA ARG A 252 -12.82 6.06 12.99
C ARG A 252 -12.18 4.82 12.36
N LYS A 253 -11.02 4.97 11.69
CA LYS A 253 -10.23 3.84 11.18
C LYS A 253 -9.75 2.94 12.31
N LYS A 254 -9.25 3.54 13.40
CA LYS A 254 -8.80 2.81 14.59
C LYS A 254 -9.93 1.95 15.19
N GLN A 255 -11.07 2.54 15.47
CA GLN A 255 -12.23 1.82 16.02
C GLN A 255 -12.67 0.66 15.12
N MET A 256 -12.72 0.88 13.80
CA MET A 256 -13.09 -0.16 12.85
C MET A 256 -12.13 -1.35 12.89
N LEU A 257 -10.82 -1.12 12.89
CA LEU A 257 -9.81 -2.17 12.96
C LEU A 257 -9.75 -2.84 14.34
N GLU A 258 -9.88 -2.08 15.43
CA GLU A 258 -9.93 -2.64 16.81
C GLU A 258 -11.13 -3.57 17.02
N MET A 259 -12.25 -3.30 16.36
CA MET A 259 -13.45 -4.14 16.45
C MET A 259 -13.41 -5.34 15.49
N ALA A 260 -12.61 -5.30 14.45
CA ALA A 260 -12.52 -6.36 13.45
C ALA A 260 -11.72 -7.56 13.97
N HIS A 261 -12.22 -8.76 13.74
CA HIS A 261 -11.52 -10.00 14.04
C HIS A 261 -10.61 -10.41 12.88
N VAL A 262 -11.09 -10.20 11.65
CA VAL A 262 -10.40 -10.58 10.43
C VAL A 262 -10.39 -9.39 9.45
N PHE A 263 -9.24 -9.07 8.93
CA PHE A 263 -9.07 -8.21 7.78
C PHE A 263 -9.04 -9.07 6.52
N ILE A 264 -9.77 -8.66 5.47
CA ILE A 264 -9.84 -9.41 4.21
C ILE A 264 -9.41 -8.57 3.02
N LEU A 265 -8.53 -9.12 2.16
CA LEU A 265 -8.08 -8.49 0.93
C LEU A 265 -7.80 -9.55 -0.16
N PRO A 266 -8.84 -10.02 -0.88
CA PRO A 266 -8.69 -11.01 -1.95
C PRO A 266 -8.34 -10.31 -3.28
N THR A 267 -7.18 -9.68 -3.34
CA THR A 267 -6.76 -8.92 -4.53
C THR A 267 -6.24 -9.83 -5.65
N SER A 268 -6.60 -9.56 -6.89
CA SER A 268 -5.97 -10.15 -8.07
C SER A 268 -4.85 -9.26 -8.64
N LEU A 269 -4.68 -8.07 -8.06
CA LEU A 269 -3.64 -7.14 -8.48
C LEU A 269 -2.29 -7.55 -7.88
N TYR A 270 -1.22 -7.29 -8.61
CA TYR A 270 0.12 -7.42 -8.06
C TYR A 270 0.39 -6.27 -7.09
N GLU A 271 0.34 -6.55 -5.81
CA GLU A 271 0.47 -5.53 -4.77
C GLU A 271 1.95 -5.15 -4.56
N GLY A 272 2.17 -3.89 -4.17
CA GLY A 272 3.44 -3.52 -3.57
C GLY A 272 3.58 -4.17 -2.18
N GLN A 273 3.24 -3.44 -1.14
CA GLN A 273 3.06 -3.99 0.21
C GLN A 273 1.92 -3.21 0.85
N PRO A 274 0.70 -3.78 0.92
CA PRO A 274 -0.47 -3.05 1.39
C PRO A 274 -0.32 -2.60 2.84
N ILE A 275 -0.30 -1.29 3.06
CA ILE A 275 -0.24 -0.69 4.41
C ILE A 275 -1.43 -1.19 5.25
N SER A 276 -2.59 -1.38 4.65
CA SER A 276 -3.79 -1.84 5.37
C SER A 276 -3.66 -3.22 6.00
N ILE A 277 -2.84 -4.14 5.46
CA ILE A 277 -2.52 -5.41 6.11
C ILE A 277 -1.68 -5.16 7.37
N LEU A 278 -0.69 -4.28 7.29
CA LEU A 278 0.16 -3.93 8.44
C LEU A 278 -0.63 -3.19 9.53
N GLU A 279 -1.57 -2.33 9.12
CA GLU A 279 -2.52 -1.66 10.01
C GLU A 279 -3.45 -2.67 10.72
N ALA A 280 -3.92 -3.68 10.00
CA ALA A 280 -4.69 -4.78 10.56
C ALA A 280 -3.85 -5.59 11.57
N TYR A 281 -2.58 -5.85 11.28
CA TYR A 281 -1.65 -6.49 12.21
C TYR A 281 -1.48 -5.67 13.49
N ALA A 282 -1.20 -4.37 13.37
CA ALA A 282 -1.04 -3.45 14.51
C ALA A 282 -2.29 -3.39 15.39
N SER A 283 -3.47 -3.56 14.80
CA SER A 283 -4.76 -3.58 15.50
C SER A 283 -5.17 -4.98 15.99
N GLY A 284 -4.30 -5.98 15.87
CA GLY A 284 -4.57 -7.35 16.34
C GLY A 284 -5.71 -8.03 15.57
N CYS A 285 -5.67 -8.00 14.25
CA CYS A 285 -6.55 -8.77 13.37
C CYS A 285 -5.81 -10.01 12.82
N ALA A 286 -6.52 -11.13 12.69
CA ALA A 286 -6.14 -12.15 11.73
C ALA A 286 -6.36 -11.61 10.31
N VAL A 287 -5.74 -12.21 9.28
CA VAL A 287 -5.95 -11.77 7.91
C VAL A 287 -6.42 -12.89 7.00
N ALA A 288 -7.15 -12.55 5.95
CA ALA A 288 -7.53 -13.43 4.86
C ALA A 288 -7.17 -12.74 3.54
N VAL A 289 -6.12 -13.19 2.87
CA VAL A 289 -5.54 -12.47 1.73
C VAL A 289 -5.12 -13.41 0.61
N THR A 290 -5.09 -12.89 -0.61
CA THR A 290 -4.38 -13.54 -1.71
C THR A 290 -2.88 -13.28 -1.57
N ASN A 291 -2.06 -14.28 -1.84
CA ASN A 291 -0.60 -14.18 -1.69
C ASN A 291 0.04 -13.65 -2.98
N SER A 292 -0.22 -12.36 -3.30
CA SER A 292 0.20 -11.71 -4.55
C SER A 292 1.18 -10.56 -4.31
N GLY A 293 2.23 -10.49 -5.12
CA GLY A 293 3.22 -9.41 -5.04
C GLY A 293 3.90 -9.34 -3.69
N GLY A 294 4.06 -8.16 -3.13
CA GLY A 294 4.69 -7.94 -1.83
C GLY A 294 3.89 -8.42 -0.62
N ILE A 295 2.69 -8.99 -0.82
CA ILE A 295 1.97 -9.64 0.28
C ILE A 295 2.76 -10.88 0.74
N CYS A 296 3.42 -11.61 -0.15
CA CYS A 296 4.25 -12.78 0.20
C CYS A 296 5.42 -12.46 1.14
N ASP A 297 5.85 -11.21 1.23
CA ASP A 297 6.91 -10.79 2.15
C ASP A 297 6.42 -10.56 3.58
N ILE A 298 5.10 -10.43 3.78
CA ILE A 298 4.48 -10.09 5.07
C ILE A 298 3.44 -11.10 5.54
N PHE A 299 3.04 -12.03 4.71
CA PHE A 299 1.99 -13.02 4.99
C PHE A 299 2.50 -14.44 4.80
N GLN A 300 2.14 -15.32 5.74
CA GLN A 300 2.31 -16.75 5.67
C GLN A 300 1.01 -17.44 6.12
N ASP A 301 0.51 -18.34 5.27
CA ASP A 301 -0.71 -19.11 5.55
C ASP A 301 -0.61 -19.90 6.86
N ASN A 302 -1.71 -19.97 7.61
CA ASN A 302 -1.81 -20.61 8.92
C ASN A 302 -0.87 -20.07 10.02
N ILE A 303 -0.20 -18.92 9.78
CA ILE A 303 0.56 -18.17 10.79
C ILE A 303 -0.07 -16.79 11.00
N ASN A 304 -0.33 -16.07 9.92
CA ASN A 304 -0.91 -14.73 9.98
C ASN A 304 -2.43 -14.75 9.77
N GLY A 305 -2.96 -15.85 9.22
CA GLY A 305 -4.35 -15.98 8.85
C GLY A 305 -4.57 -17.07 7.81
N PHE A 306 -5.47 -16.84 6.87
CA PHE A 306 -5.82 -17.79 5.82
C PHE A 306 -5.50 -17.25 4.43
N GLU A 307 -4.84 -18.06 3.61
CA GLU A 307 -4.64 -17.76 2.20
C GLU A 307 -5.94 -17.95 1.40
N ILE A 308 -6.24 -16.98 0.53
CA ILE A 308 -7.26 -17.08 -0.50
C ILE A 308 -6.53 -17.39 -1.80
N LEU A 309 -6.70 -18.60 -2.33
CA LEU A 309 -5.91 -19.07 -3.48
C LEU A 309 -6.20 -18.25 -4.74
N ASN A 310 -7.45 -17.89 -4.96
CA ASN A 310 -7.88 -17.10 -6.10
C ASN A 310 -8.99 -16.11 -5.69
N GLN A 311 -9.07 -14.98 -6.41
CA GLN A 311 -10.11 -13.96 -6.21
C GLN A 311 -11.48 -14.43 -6.76
N THR A 312 -11.96 -15.59 -6.35
CA THR A 312 -13.29 -16.09 -6.74
C THR A 312 -14.23 -16.09 -5.55
N PRO A 313 -15.54 -15.85 -5.74
CA PRO A 313 -16.51 -15.96 -4.66
C PRO A 313 -16.51 -17.33 -3.99
N PHE A 314 -16.19 -18.39 -4.73
CA PHE A 314 -16.08 -19.73 -4.18
C PHE A 314 -14.94 -19.85 -3.17
N GLU A 315 -13.72 -19.46 -3.53
CA GLU A 315 -12.55 -19.54 -2.64
C GLU A 315 -12.73 -18.65 -1.40
N ILE A 316 -13.22 -17.43 -1.58
CA ILE A 316 -13.49 -16.50 -0.49
C ILE A 316 -14.55 -17.09 0.47
N ARG A 317 -15.60 -17.72 -0.04
CA ARG A 317 -16.63 -18.40 0.75
C ARG A 317 -16.05 -19.55 1.57
N GLU A 318 -15.18 -20.38 0.98
CA GLU A 318 -14.55 -21.48 1.70
C GLU A 318 -13.63 -20.96 2.82
N VAL A 319 -12.93 -19.83 2.59
CA VAL A 319 -12.15 -19.16 3.64
C VAL A 319 -13.07 -18.59 4.74
N MET A 320 -14.23 -18.00 4.40
CA MET A 320 -15.22 -17.56 5.40
C MET A 320 -15.74 -18.74 6.26
N LYS A 321 -15.96 -19.92 5.67
CA LYS A 321 -16.32 -21.14 6.42
C LYS A 321 -15.18 -21.57 7.35
N LYS A 322 -13.92 -21.55 6.89
CA LYS A 322 -12.74 -21.84 7.72
C LYS A 322 -12.64 -20.87 8.91
N ILE A 323 -12.86 -19.58 8.70
CA ILE A 323 -12.88 -18.54 9.73
C ILE A 323 -13.92 -18.88 10.82
N LEU A 324 -15.12 -19.26 10.40
CA LEU A 324 -16.21 -19.61 11.32
C LEU A 324 -15.96 -20.92 12.07
N GLY A 325 -15.35 -21.90 11.41
CA GLY A 325 -15.05 -23.22 11.99
C GLY A 325 -13.82 -23.25 12.91
N LYS A 326 -12.96 -22.23 12.87
CA LYS A 326 -11.68 -22.19 13.58
C LYS A 326 -11.51 -20.89 14.38
N LYS A 327 -12.53 -20.44 15.09
CA LYS A 327 -12.50 -19.16 15.82
C LYS A 327 -11.34 -19.05 16.81
N GLU A 328 -10.98 -20.14 17.48
CA GLU A 328 -9.91 -20.17 18.50
C GLU A 328 -8.53 -19.85 17.93
N ILE A 329 -8.26 -20.27 16.69
CA ILE A 329 -6.98 -20.00 16.03
C ILE A 329 -6.84 -18.54 15.60
N LEU A 330 -7.95 -17.82 15.40
CA LEU A 330 -7.93 -16.41 15.00
C LEU A 330 -7.25 -15.53 16.06
N LEU A 331 -7.43 -15.83 17.35
CA LEU A 331 -6.74 -15.13 18.42
C LEU A 331 -5.22 -15.34 18.35
N GLN A 332 -4.79 -16.57 18.04
CA GLN A 332 -3.35 -16.86 17.89
C GLN A 332 -2.74 -16.08 16.73
N PHE A 333 -3.41 -16.05 15.57
CA PHE A 333 -3.00 -15.24 14.43
C PHE A 333 -2.94 -13.75 14.78
N ALA A 334 -3.96 -13.23 15.47
CA ALA A 334 -4.03 -11.82 15.86
C ALA A 334 -2.87 -11.41 16.80
N ILE A 335 -2.54 -12.25 17.78
CA ILE A 335 -1.41 -12.01 18.69
C ILE A 335 -0.08 -12.05 17.93
N GLU A 336 0.11 -13.03 17.06
CA GLU A 336 1.33 -13.15 16.27
C GLU A 336 1.50 -11.97 15.33
N ASN A 337 0.43 -11.56 14.62
CA ASN A 337 0.41 -10.40 13.74
C ASN A 337 0.77 -9.12 14.48
N TYR A 338 0.21 -8.91 15.66
CA TYR A 338 0.53 -7.75 16.51
C TYR A 338 2.00 -7.73 16.92
N LYS A 339 2.56 -8.86 17.35
CA LYS A 339 3.99 -8.98 17.68
C LYS A 339 4.88 -8.63 16.49
N ILE A 340 4.57 -9.20 15.33
CA ILE A 340 5.32 -8.93 14.08
C ILE A 340 5.24 -7.44 13.73
N ALA A 341 4.04 -6.84 13.78
CA ALA A 341 3.87 -5.41 13.50
C ALA A 341 4.71 -4.53 14.43
N LYS A 342 4.68 -4.82 15.74
CA LYS A 342 5.43 -4.09 16.75
C LYS A 342 6.96 -4.20 16.57
N GLN A 343 7.43 -5.36 16.10
CA GLN A 343 8.86 -5.61 15.91
C GLN A 343 9.40 -5.08 14.58
N LYS A 344 8.59 -5.03 13.51
CA LYS A 344 9.08 -4.79 12.15
C LYS A 344 8.42 -3.63 11.42
N TYR A 345 7.18 -3.25 11.78
CA TYR A 345 6.34 -2.39 10.94
C TYR A 345 5.86 -1.13 11.65
N THR A 346 6.67 -0.55 12.55
CA THR A 346 6.38 0.76 13.16
C THR A 346 6.89 1.90 12.29
N MET A 347 6.28 3.09 12.42
CA MET A 347 6.76 4.30 11.75
C MET A 347 8.21 4.62 12.11
N SER A 348 8.62 4.36 13.35
CA SER A 348 9.99 4.57 13.81
C SER A 348 11.00 3.71 13.04
N ILE A 349 10.73 2.42 12.86
CA ILE A 349 11.59 1.49 12.11
C ILE A 349 11.68 1.93 10.64
N TYR A 350 10.55 2.20 10.01
CA TYR A 350 10.49 2.67 8.62
C TYR A 350 11.34 3.93 8.39
N ASN A 351 11.12 4.95 9.22
CA ASN A 351 11.82 6.21 9.11
C ASN A 351 13.32 6.08 9.36
N LYS A 352 13.70 5.29 10.37
CA LYS A 352 15.10 5.02 10.71
C LYS A 352 15.82 4.29 9.57
N SER A 353 15.20 3.27 9.01
CA SER A 353 15.77 2.51 7.88
C SER A 353 15.98 3.38 6.64
N LEU A 354 14.98 4.23 6.30
CA LEU A 354 15.12 5.19 5.20
C LEU A 354 16.25 6.20 5.45
N LYS A 355 16.31 6.74 6.67
CA LYS A 355 17.37 7.67 7.08
C LYS A 355 18.75 7.06 6.93
N GLU A 356 18.94 5.82 7.36
CA GLU A 356 20.22 5.09 7.29
C GLU A 356 20.64 4.86 5.82
N VAL A 357 19.73 4.36 4.98
CA VAL A 357 20.00 4.14 3.56
C VAL A 357 20.32 5.44 2.83
N LEU A 358 19.61 6.51 3.15
CA LEU A 358 19.83 7.82 2.53
C LEU A 358 21.00 8.61 3.17
N THR A 359 21.68 8.03 4.15
CA THR A 359 22.83 8.65 4.87
C THR A 359 22.51 10.07 5.39
N ILE A 360 21.27 10.26 5.88
CA ILE A 360 20.85 11.53 6.47
C ILE A 360 21.37 11.63 7.89
N ASN A 361 22.37 12.48 8.12
CA ASN A 361 22.86 12.80 9.46
C ASN A 361 21.89 13.78 10.13
N LEU A 362 21.40 13.43 11.32
CA LEU A 362 20.61 14.29 12.21
C LEU A 362 21.50 15.04 13.18
#